data_ba04e1fb60854c8e9dae719a03497a8d
#
_entry.id   ba04e1fb60854c8e9dae719a03497a8d
#
_cell.length_a   1.000
_cell.length_b   1.000
_cell.length_c   1.000
_cell.angle_alpha   90.00
_cell.angle_beta   90.00
_cell.angle_gamma   90.00
#
_symmetry.space_group_name_H-M   'P 1'
#
loop_
_entity.id
_entity.type
_entity.pdbx_description
1 polymer ?
#
loop_
_entity_poly.entity_id
_entity_poly.type
_entity_poly.pdbx_seq_one_letter_code
_entity_poly.pdbx_strand_id
1 'polypeptide(L)'
;ISLGLVGSEMCIRDRMKVGRRLAIKVLNAAKFVLSFETSSDAAEITEPIDRAMLSALSEVVEQAGKAFQSYDHTKALEVTETFFWNFTDDYLELVKERAYGQETTPEAQASAVLALRIALHTQLRLLAPFIPFATEEAWSWWQDGSIHRSAWPQNSELDSFTHGQSATMMKTASDALMGIRKAKSDQQLSMKAEITSLTINAPEEQLQELKRLEADLSSVGKIEKIAFVSGDVLSISNVSFKPGD
;
A
#
# COMPACT_ATOMS: atom_id res chain seq x y z
N ILE A 1 -28.84 -15.77 34.66
CA ILE A 1 -27.45 -15.24 34.82
C ILE A 1 -26.60 -15.53 33.55
N SER A 2 -27.15 -16.14 32.51
CA SER A 2 -26.39 -16.58 31.32
C SER A 2 -26.42 -15.64 30.10
N LEU A 3 -27.16 -14.54 30.13
CA LEU A 3 -27.36 -13.67 28.96
C LEU A 3 -26.27 -12.59 28.74
N GLY A 4 -25.41 -12.33 29.72
CA GLY A 4 -24.34 -11.32 29.62
C GLY A 4 -23.06 -11.83 28.95
N LEU A 5 -22.80 -13.12 28.95
CA LEU A 5 -21.57 -13.73 28.41
C LEU A 5 -21.61 -13.98 26.91
N VAL A 6 -22.79 -14.23 26.34
CA VAL A 6 -22.93 -14.55 24.91
C VAL A 6 -22.55 -13.37 24.00
N GLY A 7 -22.85 -12.15 24.38
CA GLY A 7 -22.47 -10.93 23.63
C GLY A 7 -20.96 -10.65 23.68
N SER A 8 -20.30 -10.89 24.83
CA SER A 8 -18.87 -10.69 24.99
C SER A 8 -18.05 -11.76 24.25
N GLU A 9 -18.46 -12.99 24.25
CA GLU A 9 -17.79 -14.08 23.50
C GLU A 9 -17.85 -13.85 21.98
N MET A 10 -18.98 -13.36 21.47
CA MET A 10 -19.12 -13.04 20.04
C MET A 10 -18.19 -11.88 19.65
N CYS A 11 -18.10 -10.83 20.46
CA CYS A 11 -17.15 -9.70 20.24
C CYS A 11 -15.69 -10.16 20.30
N ILE A 12 -15.33 -11.05 21.24
CA ILE A 12 -13.96 -11.58 21.35
C ILE A 12 -13.61 -12.40 20.13
N ARG A 13 -14.50 -13.32 19.70
CA ARG A 13 -14.28 -14.16 18.52
C ARG A 13 -14.12 -13.34 17.25
N ASP A 14 -14.88 -12.26 17.08
CA ASP A 14 -14.75 -11.39 15.90
C ASP A 14 -13.45 -10.59 15.92
N ARG A 15 -13.01 -10.09 17.06
CA ARG A 15 -11.68 -9.46 17.21
C ARG A 15 -10.53 -10.43 16.92
N MET A 16 -10.64 -11.68 17.37
CA MET A 16 -9.66 -12.72 17.02
C MET A 16 -9.60 -12.99 15.51
N LYS A 17 -10.75 -12.99 14.82
CA LYS A 17 -10.79 -13.11 13.35
C LYS A 17 -10.08 -11.93 12.65
N VAL A 18 -10.28 -10.72 13.14
CA VAL A 18 -9.60 -9.51 12.61
C VAL A 18 -8.10 -9.65 12.76
N GLY A 19 -7.60 -9.95 13.97
CA GLY A 19 -6.17 -10.15 14.21
C GLY A 19 -5.56 -11.26 13.36
N ARG A 20 -6.29 -12.38 13.17
CA ARG A 20 -5.86 -13.49 12.29
C ARG A 20 -5.76 -13.02 10.83
N ARG A 21 -6.71 -12.23 10.35
CA ARG A 21 -6.66 -11.70 8.97
C ARG A 21 -5.44 -10.82 8.77
N LEU A 22 -5.14 -9.93 9.71
CA LEU A 22 -3.96 -9.08 9.67
C LEU A 22 -2.68 -9.92 9.62
N ALA A 23 -2.53 -10.91 10.52
CA ALA A 23 -1.36 -11.79 10.54
C ALA A 23 -1.16 -12.54 9.21
N ILE A 24 -2.23 -13.12 8.64
CA ILE A 24 -2.17 -13.80 7.34
C ILE A 24 -1.78 -12.81 6.22
N LYS A 25 -2.34 -11.59 6.24
CA LYS A 25 -2.04 -10.58 5.22
C LYS A 25 -0.58 -10.14 5.30
N VAL A 26 -0.02 -9.98 6.51
CA VAL A 26 1.41 -9.67 6.72
C VAL A 26 2.30 -10.76 6.14
N LEU A 27 2.04 -12.03 6.43
CA LEU A 27 2.82 -13.14 5.88
C LEU A 27 2.73 -13.20 4.35
N ASN A 28 1.54 -12.98 3.77
CA ASN A 28 1.36 -12.98 2.32
C ASN A 28 2.07 -11.78 1.65
N ALA A 29 1.97 -10.59 2.24
CA ALA A 29 2.68 -9.40 1.75
C ALA A 29 4.20 -9.60 1.82
N ALA A 30 4.73 -10.16 2.91
CA ALA A 30 6.13 -10.48 3.04
C ALA A 30 6.59 -11.49 1.98
N LYS A 31 5.86 -12.60 1.77
CA LYS A 31 6.17 -13.56 0.71
C LYS A 31 6.21 -12.91 -0.67
N PHE A 32 5.26 -12.04 -0.96
CA PHE A 32 5.19 -11.32 -2.23
C PHE A 32 6.40 -10.41 -2.40
N VAL A 33 6.68 -9.54 -1.43
CA VAL A 33 7.81 -8.59 -1.51
C VAL A 33 9.15 -9.32 -1.61
N LEU A 34 9.32 -10.43 -0.89
CA LEU A 34 10.57 -11.20 -0.88
C LEU A 34 10.72 -12.12 -2.10
N SER A 35 9.69 -12.29 -2.92
CA SER A 35 9.81 -13.04 -4.18
C SER A 35 10.58 -12.29 -5.28
N PHE A 36 10.76 -10.99 -5.14
CA PHE A 36 11.56 -10.19 -6.06
C PHE A 36 13.03 -10.24 -5.69
N GLU A 37 13.88 -10.48 -6.69
CA GLU A 37 15.33 -10.37 -6.52
C GLU A 37 15.73 -8.90 -6.34
N THR A 38 16.66 -8.62 -5.43
CA THR A 38 17.24 -7.28 -5.30
C THR A 38 18.19 -7.06 -6.46
N SER A 39 17.86 -6.12 -7.34
CA SER A 39 18.84 -5.55 -8.26
C SER A 39 19.86 -4.76 -7.44
N SER A 40 21.14 -4.96 -7.71
CA SER A 40 22.35 -4.33 -7.16
C SER A 40 22.23 -3.43 -5.91
N ASP A 41 23.30 -3.39 -5.08
CA ASP A 41 23.47 -2.49 -3.90
C ASP A 41 23.37 -0.98 -4.24
N ALA A 42 23.28 -0.62 -5.53
CA ALA A 42 23.17 0.76 -6.03
C ALA A 42 21.75 1.15 -6.47
N ALA A 43 20.71 0.37 -6.09
CA ALA A 43 19.34 0.72 -6.44
C ALA A 43 18.91 2.01 -5.73
N GLU A 44 18.28 2.92 -6.47
CA GLU A 44 17.75 4.19 -5.97
C GLU A 44 16.23 4.23 -6.13
N ILE A 45 15.55 4.99 -5.25
CA ILE A 45 14.13 5.29 -5.42
C ILE A 45 14.00 6.40 -6.47
N THR A 46 13.62 6.04 -7.69
CA THR A 46 13.47 6.98 -8.81
C THR A 46 12.03 7.46 -8.98
N GLU A 47 11.06 6.58 -8.73
CA GLU A 47 9.67 6.86 -9.03
C GLU A 47 8.98 7.73 -7.97
N PRO A 48 8.22 8.77 -8.39
CA PRO A 48 7.54 9.67 -7.46
C PRO A 48 6.56 8.98 -6.52
N ILE A 49 5.84 7.96 -6.99
CA ILE A 49 4.87 7.22 -6.16
C ILE A 49 5.56 6.41 -5.06
N ASP A 50 6.74 5.86 -5.35
CA ASP A 50 7.52 5.10 -4.39
C ASP A 50 8.02 6.02 -3.27
N ARG A 51 8.48 7.23 -3.63
CA ARG A 51 8.84 8.29 -2.68
C ARG A 51 7.64 8.75 -1.86
N ALA A 52 6.47 8.96 -2.50
CA ALA A 52 5.25 9.37 -1.81
C ALA A 52 4.76 8.32 -0.80
N MET A 53 4.84 7.04 -1.15
CA MET A 53 4.52 5.95 -0.24
C MET A 53 5.46 5.94 0.96
N LEU A 54 6.78 6.09 0.75
CA LEU A 54 7.76 6.15 1.84
C LEU A 54 7.58 7.42 2.69
N SER A 55 7.16 8.54 2.11
CA SER A 55 6.80 9.75 2.86
C SER A 55 5.58 9.50 3.76
N ALA A 56 4.53 8.88 3.24
CA ALA A 56 3.36 8.50 4.03
C ALA A 56 3.74 7.51 5.15
N LEU A 57 4.64 6.57 4.89
CA LEU A 57 5.15 5.65 5.92
C LEU A 57 5.96 6.39 7.00
N SER A 58 6.75 7.40 6.63
CA SER A 58 7.48 8.24 7.58
C SER A 58 6.53 8.97 8.53
N GLU A 59 5.41 9.50 8.02
CA GLU A 59 4.37 10.11 8.87
C GLU A 59 3.75 9.10 9.84
N VAL A 60 3.54 7.85 9.40
CA VAL A 60 3.03 6.78 10.28
C VAL A 60 4.04 6.42 11.36
N VAL A 61 5.33 6.32 11.05
CA VAL A 61 6.41 6.08 12.03
C VAL A 61 6.38 7.16 13.12
N GLU A 62 6.26 8.43 12.72
CA GLU A 62 6.17 9.55 13.66
C GLU A 62 4.92 9.46 14.54
N GLN A 63 3.75 9.24 13.94
CA GLN A 63 2.48 9.16 14.67
C GLN A 63 2.45 7.98 15.63
N ALA A 64 2.89 6.80 15.19
CA ALA A 64 2.96 5.61 16.03
C ALA A 64 3.97 5.80 17.18
N GLY A 65 5.12 6.41 16.91
CA GLY A 65 6.12 6.73 17.94
C GLY A 65 5.56 7.67 19.01
N LYS A 66 4.89 8.76 18.61
CA LYS A 66 4.22 9.70 19.54
C LYS A 66 3.13 9.01 20.38
N ALA A 67 2.33 8.13 19.73
CA ALA A 67 1.30 7.37 20.42
C ALA A 67 1.90 6.44 21.48
N PHE A 68 2.97 5.71 21.18
CA PHE A 68 3.66 4.87 22.17
C PHE A 68 4.27 5.69 23.31
N GLN A 69 4.87 6.85 23.04
CA GLN A 69 5.39 7.75 24.10
C GLN A 69 4.30 8.25 25.04
N SER A 70 3.06 8.40 24.55
CA SER A 70 1.90 8.76 25.36
C SER A 70 1.14 7.55 25.94
N TYR A 71 1.67 6.34 25.82
CA TYR A 71 1.05 5.08 26.24
C TYR A 71 -0.26 4.74 25.53
N ASP A 72 -0.53 5.35 24.37
CA ASP A 72 -1.70 5.05 23.53
C ASP A 72 -1.36 4.00 22.44
N HIS A 73 -1.28 2.74 22.87
CA HIS A 73 -1.00 1.65 21.94
C HIS A 73 -2.17 1.36 21.00
N THR A 74 -3.38 1.75 21.34
CA THR A 74 -4.55 1.61 20.44
C THR A 74 -4.39 2.52 19.24
N LYS A 75 -3.98 3.78 19.47
CA LYS A 75 -3.70 4.73 18.38
C LYS A 75 -2.51 4.31 17.54
N ALA A 76 -1.45 3.79 18.17
CA ALA A 76 -0.29 3.28 17.45
C ALA A 76 -0.66 2.13 16.50
N LEU A 77 -1.50 1.18 16.96
CA LEU A 77 -2.00 0.10 16.10
C LEU A 77 -2.90 0.65 14.99
N GLU A 78 -3.84 1.53 15.30
CA GLU A 78 -4.80 2.10 14.33
C GLU A 78 -4.08 2.74 13.14
N VAL A 79 -3.10 3.62 13.39
CA VAL A 79 -2.38 4.30 12.30
C VAL A 79 -1.52 3.34 11.49
N THR A 80 -0.88 2.38 12.16
CA THR A 80 -0.05 1.37 11.50
C THR A 80 -0.89 0.41 10.66
N GLU A 81 -1.98 -0.11 11.21
CA GLU A 81 -2.86 -1.05 10.52
C GLU A 81 -3.55 -0.39 9.32
N THR A 82 -4.04 0.85 9.48
CA THR A 82 -4.64 1.62 8.38
C THR A 82 -3.68 1.79 7.22
N PHE A 83 -2.44 2.19 7.51
CA PHE A 83 -1.42 2.31 6.48
C PHE A 83 -1.09 0.97 5.83
N PHE A 84 -0.97 -0.11 6.63
CA PHE A 84 -0.67 -1.44 6.11
C PHE A 84 -1.72 -1.94 5.12
N TRP A 85 -3.02 -1.70 5.39
CA TRP A 85 -4.09 -2.04 4.44
C TRP A 85 -3.98 -1.21 3.15
N ASN A 86 -3.78 0.11 3.24
CA ASN A 86 -3.58 0.95 2.06
C ASN A 86 -2.33 0.54 1.25
N PHE A 87 -1.25 0.20 1.95
CA PHE A 87 -0.04 -0.32 1.32
C PHE A 87 -0.31 -1.61 0.55
N THR A 88 -1.02 -2.58 1.15
CA THR A 88 -1.24 -3.88 0.52
C THR A 88 -2.33 -3.89 -0.53
N ASP A 89 -3.39 -3.10 -0.35
CA ASP A 89 -4.56 -3.14 -1.21
C ASP A 89 -4.49 -2.13 -2.36
N ASP A 90 -3.70 -1.06 -2.21
CA ASP A 90 -3.55 -0.02 -3.22
C ASP A 90 -2.14 0.05 -3.78
N TYR A 91 -1.14 0.42 -2.97
CA TYR A 91 0.21 0.65 -3.48
C TYR A 91 0.85 -0.61 -4.08
N LEU A 92 0.81 -1.73 -3.36
CA LEU A 92 1.39 -2.99 -3.82
C LEU A 92 0.76 -3.46 -5.14
N GLU A 93 -0.57 -3.37 -5.26
CA GLU A 93 -1.26 -3.72 -6.51
C GLU A 93 -0.94 -2.72 -7.64
N LEU A 94 -0.77 -1.42 -7.33
CA LEU A 94 -0.42 -0.39 -8.30
C LEU A 94 0.95 -0.65 -8.93
N VAL A 95 1.96 -0.98 -8.11
CA VAL A 95 3.35 -1.13 -8.58
C VAL A 95 3.71 -2.57 -8.96
N LYS A 96 2.78 -3.50 -8.85
CA LYS A 96 2.99 -4.93 -9.01
C LYS A 96 3.62 -5.31 -10.34
N GLU A 97 3.04 -4.89 -11.45
CA GLU A 97 3.52 -5.23 -12.79
C GLU A 97 4.90 -4.59 -13.05
N ARG A 98 5.11 -3.39 -12.55
CA ARG A 98 6.41 -2.71 -12.57
C ARG A 98 7.46 -3.49 -11.76
N ALA A 99 7.11 -3.99 -10.58
CA ALA A 99 8.00 -4.83 -9.77
C ALA A 99 8.35 -6.16 -10.46
N TYR A 100 7.43 -6.72 -11.26
CA TYR A 100 7.73 -7.88 -12.13
C TYR A 100 8.57 -7.54 -13.36
N GLY A 101 8.87 -6.27 -13.62
CA GLY A 101 9.64 -5.84 -14.78
C GLY A 101 8.85 -5.87 -16.09
N GLN A 102 7.51 -5.85 -16.04
CA GLN A 102 6.67 -5.82 -17.22
C GLN A 102 6.50 -4.39 -17.72
N GLU A 103 6.76 -4.16 -19.01
CA GLU A 103 6.59 -2.87 -19.69
C GLU A 103 7.20 -1.66 -18.93
N THR A 104 8.38 -1.87 -18.32
CA THR A 104 9.05 -0.87 -17.47
C THR A 104 10.56 -0.84 -17.70
N THR A 105 11.22 0.22 -17.24
CA THR A 105 12.68 0.28 -17.26
C THR A 105 13.29 -0.46 -16.06
N PRO A 106 14.54 -0.94 -16.16
CA PRO A 106 15.23 -1.58 -15.04
C PRO A 106 15.31 -0.69 -13.80
N GLU A 107 15.46 0.63 -13.97
CA GLU A 107 15.55 1.61 -12.89
C GLU A 107 14.21 1.74 -12.17
N ALA A 108 13.10 1.84 -12.90
CA ALA A 108 11.75 1.92 -12.32
C ALA A 108 11.35 0.61 -11.64
N GLN A 109 11.76 -0.55 -12.18
CA GLN A 109 11.61 -1.84 -11.51
C GLN A 109 12.39 -1.87 -10.19
N ALA A 110 13.67 -1.49 -10.23
CA ALA A 110 14.53 -1.46 -9.05
C ALA A 110 13.96 -0.53 -7.97
N SER A 111 13.43 0.64 -8.36
CA SER A 111 12.75 1.59 -7.48
C SER A 111 11.57 0.92 -6.74
N ALA A 112 10.67 0.25 -7.48
CA ALA A 112 9.52 -0.44 -6.89
C ALA A 112 9.96 -1.53 -5.89
N VAL A 113 10.91 -2.40 -6.29
CA VAL A 113 11.38 -3.49 -5.44
C VAL A 113 12.05 -2.97 -4.17
N LEU A 114 12.88 -1.93 -4.28
CA LEU A 114 13.54 -1.30 -3.14
C LEU A 114 12.52 -0.66 -2.20
N ALA A 115 11.56 0.11 -2.73
CA ALA A 115 10.51 0.74 -1.92
C ALA A 115 9.66 -0.29 -1.17
N LEU A 116 9.26 -1.38 -1.84
CA LEU A 116 8.53 -2.49 -1.22
C LEU A 116 9.32 -3.12 -0.06
N ARG A 117 10.63 -3.34 -0.21
CA ARG A 117 11.48 -3.92 0.83
C ARG A 117 11.67 -2.98 2.02
N ILE A 118 11.91 -1.68 1.78
CA ILE A 118 12.00 -0.66 2.83
C ILE A 118 10.69 -0.59 3.61
N ALA A 119 9.56 -0.55 2.88
CA ALA A 119 8.24 -0.50 3.51
C ALA A 119 7.94 -1.77 4.33
N LEU A 120 8.27 -2.96 3.83
CA LEU A 120 8.11 -4.21 4.57
C LEU A 120 8.95 -4.20 5.86
N HIS A 121 10.23 -3.84 5.77
CA HIS A 121 11.14 -3.78 6.91
C HIS A 121 10.62 -2.85 8.03
N THR A 122 10.12 -1.69 7.64
CA THR A 122 9.59 -0.69 8.58
C THR A 122 8.27 -1.15 9.18
N GLN A 123 7.34 -1.64 8.37
CA GLN A 123 6.00 -2.07 8.83
C GLN A 123 6.05 -3.30 9.72
N LEU A 124 6.95 -4.26 9.45
CA LEU A 124 7.14 -5.41 10.35
C LEU A 124 7.54 -4.96 11.76
N ARG A 125 8.46 -3.99 11.88
CA ARG A 125 8.87 -3.43 13.19
C ARG A 125 7.75 -2.67 13.88
N LEU A 126 6.93 -1.90 13.13
CA LEU A 126 5.75 -1.22 13.67
C LEU A 126 4.68 -2.19 14.18
N LEU A 127 4.50 -3.33 13.50
CA LEU A 127 3.50 -4.35 13.85
C LEU A 127 3.99 -5.37 14.89
N ALA A 128 5.29 -5.48 15.13
CA ALA A 128 5.88 -6.47 16.03
C ALA A 128 5.29 -6.48 17.44
N PRO A 129 4.96 -5.33 18.08
CA PRO A 129 4.35 -5.33 19.41
C PRO A 129 2.92 -5.91 19.43
N PHE A 130 2.23 -5.96 18.30
CA PHE A 130 0.80 -6.33 18.20
C PHE A 130 0.59 -7.75 17.70
N ILE A 131 1.39 -8.19 16.74
CA ILE A 131 1.32 -9.54 16.14
C ILE A 131 2.70 -10.22 16.13
N PRO A 132 3.29 -10.43 17.32
CA PRO A 132 4.71 -10.78 17.49
C PRO A 132 5.13 -12.02 16.71
N PHE A 133 4.32 -13.07 16.69
CA PHE A 133 4.69 -14.32 16.02
C PHE A 133 4.71 -14.21 14.49
N ALA A 134 3.71 -13.50 13.91
CA ALA A 134 3.66 -13.34 12.46
C ALA A 134 4.77 -12.44 11.93
N THR A 135 5.13 -11.38 12.68
CA THR A 135 6.21 -10.49 12.31
C THR A 135 7.58 -11.13 12.49
N GLU A 136 7.78 -11.93 13.54
CA GLU A 136 9.00 -12.72 13.73
C GLU A 136 9.19 -13.74 12.61
N GLU A 137 8.13 -14.48 12.26
CA GLU A 137 8.16 -15.44 11.15
C GLU A 137 8.56 -14.75 9.84
N ALA A 138 7.88 -13.65 9.46
CA ALA A 138 8.19 -12.91 8.25
C ALA A 138 9.60 -12.31 8.26
N TRP A 139 10.08 -11.87 9.42
CA TRP A 139 11.42 -11.32 9.60
C TRP A 139 12.51 -12.37 9.38
N SER A 140 12.34 -13.56 9.96
CA SER A 140 13.30 -14.67 9.88
C SER A 140 13.55 -15.18 8.45
N TRP A 141 12.70 -14.87 7.49
CA TRP A 141 12.90 -15.29 6.09
C TRP A 141 14.02 -14.53 5.37
N TRP A 142 14.46 -13.37 5.89
CA TRP A 142 15.39 -12.50 5.18
C TRP A 142 16.27 -11.59 6.05
N GLN A 143 16.08 -11.61 7.36
CA GLN A 143 16.84 -10.84 8.32
C GLN A 143 17.44 -11.78 9.38
N ASP A 144 18.66 -11.46 9.82
CA ASP A 144 19.31 -12.17 10.92
C ASP A 144 18.78 -11.68 12.28
N GLY A 145 18.74 -12.59 13.25
CA GLY A 145 18.28 -12.29 14.60
C GLY A 145 16.78 -12.11 14.71
N SER A 146 16.32 -11.71 15.89
CA SER A 146 14.90 -11.52 16.17
C SER A 146 14.46 -10.08 15.98
N ILE A 147 13.27 -9.87 15.36
CA ILE A 147 12.66 -8.56 15.19
C ILE A 147 12.42 -7.86 16.54
N HIS A 148 12.16 -8.64 17.61
CA HIS A 148 11.92 -8.12 18.95
C HIS A 148 13.16 -7.53 19.64
N ARG A 149 14.31 -7.68 19.01
CA ARG A 149 15.60 -7.07 19.43
C ARG A 149 16.01 -5.93 18.51
N SER A 150 15.29 -5.70 17.42
CA SER A 150 15.52 -4.57 16.52
C SER A 150 15.06 -3.26 17.16
N ALA A 151 15.66 -2.15 16.72
CA ALA A 151 15.24 -0.82 17.16
C ALA A 151 13.86 -0.47 16.60
N TRP A 152 13.10 0.35 17.34
CA TRP A 152 11.88 0.97 16.80
C TRP A 152 12.23 1.83 15.59
N PRO A 153 11.45 1.78 14.49
CA PRO A 153 11.76 2.55 13.28
C PRO A 153 11.77 4.05 13.54
N GLN A 154 12.70 4.75 12.90
CA GLN A 154 12.86 6.20 12.99
C GLN A 154 12.62 6.85 11.63
N ASN A 155 12.06 8.07 11.62
CA ASN A 155 11.84 8.84 10.39
C ASN A 155 13.14 9.03 9.60
N SER A 156 14.26 9.27 10.30
CA SER A 156 15.57 9.46 9.68
C SER A 156 16.05 8.28 8.82
N GLU A 157 15.52 7.09 9.04
CA GLU A 157 15.78 5.93 8.19
C GLU A 157 15.13 6.05 6.79
N LEU A 158 14.07 6.87 6.68
CA LEU A 158 13.28 7.06 5.46
C LEU A 158 13.62 8.36 4.72
N ASP A 159 14.19 9.35 5.40
CA ASP A 159 14.43 10.70 4.88
C ASP A 159 15.23 10.72 3.57
N SER A 160 16.25 9.85 3.48
CA SER A 160 17.09 9.73 2.28
C SER A 160 16.35 9.22 1.05
N PHE A 161 15.20 8.55 1.23
CA PHE A 161 14.43 7.93 0.15
C PHE A 161 13.25 8.80 -0.30
N THR A 162 12.78 9.71 0.55
CA THR A 162 11.60 10.53 0.26
C THR A 162 11.91 11.72 -0.64
N HIS A 163 13.13 12.26 -0.56
CA HIS A 163 13.59 13.44 -1.30
C HIS A 163 12.60 14.64 -1.25
N GLY A 164 11.87 14.78 -0.13
CA GLY A 164 10.87 15.84 0.04
C GLY A 164 9.58 15.65 -0.77
N GLN A 165 9.34 14.47 -1.33
CA GLN A 165 8.08 14.14 -2.01
C GLN A 165 6.93 14.16 -1.01
N SER A 166 5.82 14.82 -1.36
CA SER A 166 4.61 14.81 -0.53
C SER A 166 3.94 13.44 -0.51
N ALA A 167 3.39 13.07 0.63
CA ALA A 167 2.56 11.87 0.79
C ALA A 167 1.21 11.96 0.05
N THR A 168 0.76 13.15 -0.38
CA THR A 168 -0.55 13.38 -1.03
C THR A 168 -0.75 12.52 -2.26
N MET A 169 0.30 12.32 -3.06
CA MET A 169 0.24 11.51 -4.27
C MET A 169 -0.23 10.07 -4.00
N MET A 170 0.15 9.49 -2.85
CA MET A 170 -0.32 8.15 -2.46
C MET A 170 -1.84 8.13 -2.26
N LYS A 171 -2.39 9.16 -1.61
CA LYS A 171 -3.83 9.31 -1.43
C LYS A 171 -4.54 9.53 -2.76
N THR A 172 -4.03 10.39 -3.62
CA THR A 172 -4.56 10.65 -4.97
C THR A 172 -4.61 9.37 -5.80
N ALA A 173 -3.56 8.54 -5.75
CA ALA A 173 -3.51 7.24 -6.42
C ALA A 173 -4.56 6.26 -5.88
N SER A 174 -4.69 6.15 -4.55
CA SER A 174 -5.69 5.27 -3.91
C SER A 174 -7.12 5.69 -4.26
N ASP A 175 -7.42 7.00 -4.26
CA ASP A 175 -8.74 7.54 -4.62
C ASP A 175 -9.07 7.22 -6.10
N ALA A 176 -8.09 7.36 -7.02
CA ALA A 176 -8.26 6.99 -8.43
C ALA A 176 -8.51 5.48 -8.60
N LEU A 177 -7.72 4.63 -7.92
CA LEU A 177 -7.92 3.18 -7.94
C LEU A 177 -9.30 2.77 -7.41
N MET A 178 -9.73 3.39 -6.32
CA MET A 178 -11.06 3.15 -5.76
C MET A 178 -12.15 3.51 -6.78
N GLY A 179 -12.02 4.63 -7.50
CA GLY A 179 -12.94 5.04 -8.56
C GLY A 179 -12.99 4.04 -9.73
N ILE A 180 -11.82 3.53 -10.16
CA ILE A 180 -11.71 2.51 -11.22
C ILE A 180 -12.36 1.19 -10.78
N ARG A 181 -12.07 0.72 -9.57
CA ARG A 181 -12.68 -0.49 -8.99
C ARG A 181 -14.19 -0.36 -8.86
N LYS A 182 -14.66 0.82 -8.42
CA LYS A 182 -16.08 1.12 -8.31
C LYS A 182 -16.77 1.05 -9.67
N ALA A 183 -16.18 1.64 -10.71
CA ALA A 183 -16.74 1.59 -12.06
C ALA A 183 -16.93 0.15 -12.58
N LYS A 184 -15.98 -0.75 -12.29
CA LYS A 184 -16.11 -2.19 -12.61
C LYS A 184 -17.23 -2.86 -11.79
N SER A 185 -17.26 -2.57 -10.47
CA SER A 185 -18.27 -3.14 -9.56
C SER A 185 -19.68 -2.69 -9.89
N ASP A 186 -19.88 -1.43 -10.25
CA ASP A 186 -21.20 -0.87 -10.62
C ASP A 186 -21.78 -1.56 -11.88
N GLN A 187 -20.91 -2.07 -12.75
CA GLN A 187 -21.28 -2.88 -13.92
C GLN A 187 -21.29 -4.39 -13.63
N GLN A 188 -21.11 -4.79 -12.38
CA GLN A 188 -21.04 -6.20 -11.96
C GLN A 188 -19.93 -7.01 -12.69
N LEU A 189 -18.86 -6.33 -13.12
CA LEU A 189 -17.75 -6.94 -13.83
C LEU A 189 -16.65 -7.40 -12.87
N SER A 190 -15.88 -8.39 -13.31
CA SER A 190 -14.68 -8.82 -12.61
C SER A 190 -13.66 -7.67 -12.52
N MET A 191 -12.86 -7.63 -11.44
CA MET A 191 -11.71 -6.71 -11.36
C MET A 191 -10.69 -6.92 -12.49
N LYS A 192 -10.73 -8.07 -13.16
CA LYS A 192 -9.89 -8.40 -14.33
C LYS A 192 -10.47 -7.89 -15.66
N ALA A 193 -11.69 -7.34 -15.68
CA ALA A 193 -12.30 -6.81 -16.90
C ALA A 193 -11.42 -5.72 -17.52
N GLU A 194 -11.27 -5.76 -18.84
CA GLU A 194 -10.49 -4.79 -19.58
C GLU A 194 -11.32 -3.54 -19.89
N ILE A 195 -10.70 -2.36 -19.71
CA ILE A 195 -11.29 -1.06 -19.99
C ILE A 195 -10.62 -0.51 -21.26
N THR A 196 -11.40 -0.24 -22.30
CA THR A 196 -10.88 0.35 -23.54
C THR A 196 -10.60 1.85 -23.39
N SER A 197 -11.42 2.55 -22.61
CA SER A 197 -11.18 3.96 -22.30
C SER A 197 -11.90 4.40 -21.03
N LEU A 198 -11.32 5.36 -20.33
CA LEU A 198 -11.98 6.10 -19.25
C LEU A 198 -11.48 7.53 -19.20
N THR A 199 -12.21 8.38 -18.46
CA THR A 199 -11.82 9.76 -18.17
C THR A 199 -11.64 9.91 -16.66
N ILE A 200 -10.48 10.43 -16.26
CA ILE A 200 -10.21 10.88 -14.88
C ILE A 200 -10.40 12.39 -14.83
N ASN A 201 -11.36 12.83 -14.04
CA ASN A 201 -11.55 14.25 -13.73
C ASN A 201 -10.94 14.53 -12.36
N ALA A 202 -10.18 15.60 -12.20
CA ALA A 202 -9.63 16.00 -10.90
C ALA A 202 -9.13 17.46 -10.95
N PRO A 203 -8.87 18.11 -9.79
CA PRO A 203 -8.13 19.36 -9.73
C PRO A 203 -6.77 19.26 -10.42
N GLU A 204 -6.29 20.35 -10.99
CA GLU A 204 -5.08 20.37 -11.83
C GLU A 204 -3.85 19.78 -11.12
N GLU A 205 -3.68 20.07 -9.83
CA GLU A 205 -2.57 19.54 -9.02
C GLU A 205 -2.60 18.00 -8.98
N GLN A 206 -3.78 17.41 -8.71
CA GLN A 206 -3.96 15.96 -8.70
C GLN A 206 -3.80 15.35 -10.10
N LEU A 207 -4.23 16.07 -11.16
CA LEU A 207 -4.02 15.60 -12.54
C LEU A 207 -2.53 15.50 -12.89
N GLN A 208 -1.70 16.44 -12.42
CA GLN A 208 -0.26 16.36 -12.62
C GLN A 208 0.36 15.14 -11.92
N GLU A 209 -0.12 14.81 -10.71
CA GLU A 209 0.27 13.58 -10.01
C GLU A 209 -0.16 12.33 -10.78
N LEU A 210 -1.44 12.26 -11.20
CA LEU A 210 -2.01 11.09 -11.87
C LEU A 210 -1.43 10.83 -13.25
N LYS A 211 -1.07 11.89 -14.02
CA LYS A 211 -0.37 11.75 -15.29
C LYS A 211 0.99 11.05 -15.15
N ARG A 212 1.69 11.27 -14.02
CA ARG A 212 2.97 10.56 -13.73
C ARG A 212 2.75 9.08 -13.39
N LEU A 213 1.52 8.71 -13.02
CA LEU A 213 1.11 7.36 -12.67
C LEU A 213 0.33 6.65 -13.78
N GLU A 214 0.22 7.25 -14.98
CA GLU A 214 -0.62 6.73 -16.06
C GLU A 214 -0.29 5.27 -16.39
N ALA A 215 1.00 4.92 -16.44
CA ALA A 215 1.44 3.56 -16.72
C ALA A 215 1.01 2.56 -15.64
N ASP A 216 1.26 2.89 -14.37
CA ASP A 216 0.87 2.04 -13.24
C ASP A 216 -0.66 1.91 -13.15
N LEU A 217 -1.41 3.01 -13.34
CA LEU A 217 -2.88 3.01 -13.34
C LEU A 217 -3.45 2.20 -14.51
N SER A 218 -2.87 2.34 -15.71
CA SER A 218 -3.28 1.58 -16.90
C SER A 218 -3.07 0.10 -16.68
N SER A 219 -1.93 -0.27 -16.13
CA SER A 219 -1.57 -1.66 -15.85
C SER A 219 -2.51 -2.30 -14.82
N VAL A 220 -2.63 -1.70 -13.62
CA VAL A 220 -3.49 -2.24 -12.54
C VAL A 220 -4.96 -2.22 -12.91
N GLY A 221 -5.41 -1.19 -13.63
CA GLY A 221 -6.79 -1.03 -14.10
C GLY A 221 -7.12 -1.84 -15.32
N LYS A 222 -6.11 -2.39 -16.03
CA LYS A 222 -6.25 -2.99 -17.37
C LYS A 222 -6.94 -2.03 -18.35
N ILE A 223 -6.37 -0.82 -18.48
CA ILE A 223 -6.95 0.29 -19.21
C ILE A 223 -6.09 0.57 -20.44
N GLU A 224 -6.71 0.55 -21.63
CA GLU A 224 -5.99 0.86 -22.88
C GLU A 224 -5.74 2.37 -23.05
N LYS A 225 -6.72 3.21 -22.60
CA LYS A 225 -6.62 4.66 -22.76
C LYS A 225 -7.23 5.42 -21.59
N ILE A 226 -6.43 6.32 -21.01
CA ILE A 226 -6.88 7.27 -19.97
C ILE A 226 -6.92 8.68 -20.56
N ALA A 227 -8.03 9.38 -20.36
CA ALA A 227 -8.15 10.81 -20.63
C ALA A 227 -8.14 11.56 -19.29
N PHE A 228 -7.39 12.64 -19.21
CA PHE A 228 -7.29 13.51 -18.03
C PHE A 228 -8.00 14.82 -18.31
N VAL A 229 -8.99 15.19 -17.49
CA VAL A 229 -9.81 16.39 -17.66
C VAL A 229 -9.85 17.16 -16.34
N SER A 230 -9.65 18.48 -16.41
CA SER A 230 -9.76 19.35 -15.23
C SER A 230 -11.19 19.36 -14.68
N GLY A 231 -11.30 19.26 -13.34
CA GLY A 231 -12.56 19.24 -12.61
C GLY A 231 -12.34 19.59 -11.14
N ASP A 232 -13.43 19.82 -10.43
CA ASP A 232 -13.36 20.25 -9.02
C ASP A 232 -13.07 19.10 -8.04
N VAL A 233 -13.41 17.87 -8.42
CA VAL A 233 -13.31 16.67 -7.57
C VAL A 233 -12.82 15.48 -8.39
N LEU A 234 -11.96 14.65 -7.79
CA LEU A 234 -11.50 13.42 -8.41
C LEU A 234 -12.69 12.49 -8.64
N SER A 235 -12.91 12.12 -9.90
CA SER A 235 -13.97 11.20 -10.32
C SER A 235 -13.60 10.47 -11.61
N ILE A 236 -14.15 9.27 -11.78
CA ILE A 236 -13.99 8.47 -12.99
C ILE A 236 -15.29 8.53 -13.79
N SER A 237 -15.19 8.82 -15.08
CA SER A 237 -16.33 8.95 -15.99
C SER A 237 -16.01 8.37 -17.37
N ASN A 238 -17.03 8.29 -18.25
CA ASN A 238 -16.90 7.83 -19.63
C ASN A 238 -16.18 6.48 -19.76
N VAL A 239 -16.50 5.53 -18.87
CA VAL A 239 -15.85 4.23 -18.83
C VAL A 239 -16.46 3.33 -19.91
N SER A 240 -15.62 2.85 -20.83
CA SER A 240 -15.97 1.88 -21.86
C SER A 240 -15.23 0.58 -21.60
N PHE A 241 -15.98 -0.51 -21.50
CA PHE A 241 -15.40 -1.83 -21.29
C PHE A 241 -15.24 -2.56 -22.61
N LYS A 242 -14.25 -3.41 -22.71
CA LYS A 242 -14.12 -4.32 -23.83
C LYS A 242 -15.27 -5.32 -23.80
N PRO A 243 -15.99 -5.54 -24.93
CA PRO A 243 -17.00 -6.57 -24.98
C PRO A 243 -16.39 -7.91 -24.55
N GLY A 244 -17.01 -8.58 -23.57
CA GLY A 244 -16.61 -9.93 -23.19
C GLY A 244 -16.83 -10.88 -24.37
N ASP A 245 -15.90 -11.77 -24.59
CA ASP A 245 -16.07 -12.92 -25.50
C ASP A 245 -17.11 -13.89 -24.96
#